data_0875ef71a3ddc662bc2fbaddce64e528
#
_entry.id   0875ef71a3ddc662bc2fbaddce64e528
#
_cell.length_a   1.000
_cell.length_b   1.000
_cell.length_c   1.000
_cell.angle_alpha   90.00
_cell.angle_beta   90.00
_cell.angle_gamma   90.00
#
_symmetry.space_group_name_H-M   'P 1'
#
loop_
_entity.id
_entity.type
_entity.pdbx_description
1 polymer ?
#
loop_
_entity_poly.entity_id
_entity_poly.type
_entity_poly.pdbx_seq_one_letter_code
_entity_poly.pdbx_strand_id
1 'polypeptide(L)'
;MEKFMPENEKYPLVSVVMAVYNNMDEKALESAIVSVMQQDYENLELLICDDGSSNNTLQQINRIKKQYTKIRVFHYEQNHGAAYARNLCIKKAKGQYIAIMDADDISVKNRLTKQVTYLQQHRDIGFVGSRAQFFEKRIGDDDEIYRYCQKPEGKDFLLNLPFVHASCMFRREVLGMVKGYSVRKNRIRVEDYDMLLRIYESGYRGANLPDVLYYIRRDLAQYRRRKYRYRFYEAQMKFEAFRKLGLMPEGIIYALKPLVIGLVPPRILDSLRQIYYNRKSKA
;
A
#
# COMPACT_ATOMS: atom_id res chain seq x y z
N MET A 1 32.02 4.41 -21.13
CA MET A 1 31.51 3.16 -21.75
C MET A 1 30.15 2.85 -21.11
N GLU A 2 29.05 3.22 -21.76
CA GLU A 2 27.71 2.75 -21.38
C GLU A 2 27.68 1.22 -21.59
N LYS A 3 27.56 0.47 -20.51
CA LYS A 3 27.31 -0.96 -20.60
C LYS A 3 25.96 -1.16 -21.31
N PHE A 4 25.99 -1.77 -22.47
CA PHE A 4 24.80 -2.24 -23.17
C PHE A 4 24.04 -3.18 -22.22
N MET A 5 23.01 -2.67 -21.57
CA MET A 5 22.07 -3.51 -20.81
C MET A 5 21.11 -4.16 -21.81
N PRO A 6 20.82 -5.47 -21.70
CA PRO A 6 19.76 -6.09 -22.48
C PRO A 6 18.44 -5.31 -22.28
N GLU A 7 17.64 -5.25 -23.32
CA GLU A 7 16.38 -4.46 -23.32
C GLU A 7 15.44 -4.85 -22.15
N ASN A 8 15.42 -6.12 -21.77
CA ASN A 8 14.71 -6.64 -20.59
C ASN A 8 15.27 -6.14 -19.24
N GLU A 9 16.52 -5.70 -19.18
CA GLU A 9 17.10 -5.08 -17.99
C GLU A 9 16.86 -3.58 -17.95
N LYS A 10 16.68 -2.95 -19.13
CA LYS A 10 16.40 -1.51 -19.25
C LYS A 10 14.94 -1.19 -18.87
N TYR A 11 14.01 -2.06 -19.26
CA TYR A 11 12.58 -1.90 -19.00
C TYR A 11 11.99 -3.18 -18.37
N PRO A 12 12.32 -3.50 -17.11
CA PRO A 12 11.85 -4.71 -16.45
C PRO A 12 10.31 -4.71 -16.31
N LEU A 13 9.69 -5.88 -16.45
CA LEU A 13 8.24 -6.00 -16.28
C LEU A 13 7.82 -5.60 -14.86
N VAL A 14 6.82 -4.73 -14.77
CA VAL A 14 6.15 -4.35 -13.51
C VAL A 14 4.79 -5.04 -13.46
N SER A 15 4.54 -5.81 -12.39
CA SER A 15 3.22 -6.34 -12.09
C SER A 15 2.54 -5.42 -11.08
N VAL A 16 1.46 -4.75 -11.50
CA VAL A 16 0.62 -3.99 -10.56
C VAL A 16 -0.41 -4.95 -9.98
N VAL A 17 -0.57 -4.99 -8.64
CA VAL A 17 -1.50 -5.88 -7.96
C VAL A 17 -2.60 -5.10 -7.26
N MET A 18 -3.86 -5.48 -7.49
CA MET A 18 -5.05 -4.84 -6.98
C MET A 18 -6.00 -5.88 -6.39
N ALA A 19 -6.42 -5.68 -5.14
CA ALA A 19 -7.47 -6.45 -4.50
C ALA A 19 -8.77 -5.65 -4.50
N VAL A 20 -9.89 -6.29 -4.85
CA VAL A 20 -11.21 -5.65 -4.91
C VAL A 20 -12.21 -6.49 -4.14
N TYR A 21 -13.12 -5.85 -3.39
CA TYR A 21 -14.22 -6.52 -2.71
C TYR A 21 -15.42 -5.60 -2.57
N ASN A 22 -16.58 -6.05 -3.07
CA ASN A 22 -17.86 -5.33 -2.96
C ASN A 22 -17.73 -3.84 -3.30
N ASN A 23 -17.14 -3.54 -4.46
CA ASN A 23 -16.99 -2.16 -4.90
C ASN A 23 -18.37 -1.52 -5.11
N MET A 24 -18.60 -0.38 -4.47
CA MET A 24 -19.85 0.37 -4.54
C MET A 24 -19.78 1.58 -5.47
N ASP A 25 -18.58 2.00 -5.87
CA ASP A 25 -18.33 3.11 -6.79
C ASP A 25 -17.66 2.61 -8.06
N GLU A 26 -18.48 2.32 -9.08
CA GLU A 26 -18.01 1.83 -10.38
C GLU A 26 -17.04 2.80 -11.05
N LYS A 27 -17.27 4.12 -10.93
CA LYS A 27 -16.40 5.14 -11.52
C LYS A 27 -15.04 5.20 -10.82
N ALA A 28 -15.01 5.01 -9.50
CA ALA A 28 -13.76 4.96 -8.75
C ALA A 28 -12.91 3.77 -9.20
N LEU A 29 -13.49 2.57 -9.28
CA LEU A 29 -12.79 1.36 -9.75
C LEU A 29 -12.28 1.52 -11.18
N GLU A 30 -13.12 2.03 -12.09
CA GLU A 30 -12.71 2.29 -13.47
C GLU A 30 -11.56 3.29 -13.53
N SER A 31 -11.66 4.42 -12.80
CA SER A 31 -10.58 5.42 -12.73
C SER A 31 -9.27 4.85 -12.18
N ALA A 32 -9.35 4.00 -11.15
CA ALA A 32 -8.19 3.32 -10.60
C ALA A 32 -7.50 2.42 -11.65
N ILE A 33 -8.27 1.57 -12.35
CA ILE A 33 -7.75 0.68 -13.40
C ILE A 33 -7.17 1.50 -14.57
N VAL A 34 -7.89 2.52 -15.04
CA VAL A 34 -7.46 3.39 -16.15
C VAL A 34 -6.16 4.12 -15.78
N SER A 35 -6.01 4.60 -14.54
CA SER A 35 -4.79 5.28 -14.09
C SER A 35 -3.53 4.39 -14.15
N VAL A 36 -3.71 3.07 -13.99
CA VAL A 36 -2.64 2.09 -14.17
C VAL A 36 -2.39 1.81 -15.65
N MET A 37 -3.45 1.69 -16.47
CA MET A 37 -3.31 1.41 -17.90
C MET A 37 -2.73 2.59 -18.70
N GLN A 38 -2.84 3.82 -18.16
CA GLN A 38 -2.32 5.04 -18.77
C GLN A 38 -0.93 5.47 -18.22
N GLN A 39 -0.24 4.59 -17.52
CA GLN A 39 1.14 4.86 -17.11
C GLN A 39 2.04 5.09 -18.33
N ASP A 40 3.05 5.95 -18.16
CA ASP A 40 4.09 6.18 -19.17
C ASP A 40 5.12 5.03 -19.26
N TYR A 41 4.93 3.99 -18.48
CA TYR A 41 5.74 2.77 -18.44
C TYR A 41 5.02 1.65 -19.18
N GLU A 42 5.53 1.27 -20.35
CA GLU A 42 4.82 0.34 -21.24
C GLU A 42 4.86 -1.13 -20.79
N ASN A 43 6.00 -1.57 -20.19
CA ASN A 43 6.19 -2.98 -19.82
C ASN A 43 5.55 -3.29 -18.47
N LEU A 44 4.22 -3.30 -18.43
CA LEU A 44 3.42 -3.58 -17.24
C LEU A 44 2.34 -4.63 -17.50
N GLU A 45 1.95 -5.34 -16.46
CA GLU A 45 0.71 -6.11 -16.35
C GLU A 45 -0.08 -5.66 -15.11
N LEU A 46 -1.41 -5.70 -15.16
CA LEU A 46 -2.29 -5.45 -14.02
C LEU A 46 -2.97 -6.75 -13.62
N LEU A 47 -2.76 -7.19 -12.38
CA LEU A 47 -3.41 -8.35 -11.79
C LEU A 47 -4.47 -7.88 -10.80
N ILE A 48 -5.72 -8.19 -11.07
CA ILE A 48 -6.86 -7.85 -10.20
C ILE A 48 -7.40 -9.14 -9.60
N CYS A 49 -7.56 -9.16 -8.29
CA CYS A 49 -8.27 -10.24 -7.60
C CYS A 49 -9.54 -9.72 -6.97
N ASP A 50 -10.69 -10.21 -7.45
CA ASP A 50 -11.98 -10.05 -6.78
C ASP A 50 -12.06 -11.06 -5.63
N ASP A 51 -12.17 -10.54 -4.41
CA ASP A 51 -12.12 -11.32 -3.18
C ASP A 51 -13.52 -11.81 -2.74
N GLY A 52 -14.23 -12.47 -3.64
CA GLY A 52 -15.53 -13.04 -3.37
C GLY A 52 -16.64 -11.99 -3.24
N SER A 53 -16.69 -11.01 -4.14
CA SER A 53 -17.74 -10.00 -4.14
C SER A 53 -19.12 -10.61 -4.39
N SER A 54 -20.12 -10.17 -3.60
CA SER A 54 -21.51 -10.59 -3.70
C SER A 54 -22.37 -9.68 -4.59
N ASN A 55 -21.79 -8.56 -5.04
CA ASN A 55 -22.41 -7.61 -5.98
C ASN A 55 -21.84 -7.74 -7.40
N ASN A 56 -22.11 -6.76 -8.27
CA ASN A 56 -21.67 -6.77 -9.67
C ASN A 56 -20.17 -6.39 -9.90
N THR A 57 -19.34 -6.39 -8.84
CA THR A 57 -17.92 -5.99 -8.94
C THR A 57 -17.16 -6.81 -9.98
N LEU A 58 -17.28 -8.14 -9.96
CA LEU A 58 -16.60 -9.01 -10.91
C LEU A 58 -16.99 -8.74 -12.37
N GLN A 59 -18.30 -8.45 -12.60
CA GLN A 59 -18.82 -8.08 -13.93
C GLN A 59 -18.22 -6.73 -14.39
N GLN A 60 -18.11 -5.74 -13.50
CA GLN A 60 -17.48 -4.45 -13.78
C GLN A 60 -16.02 -4.64 -14.21
N ILE A 61 -15.24 -5.40 -13.43
CA ILE A 61 -13.83 -5.70 -13.75
C ILE A 61 -13.72 -6.38 -15.11
N ASN A 62 -14.55 -7.39 -15.39
CA ASN A 62 -14.53 -8.12 -16.65
C ASN A 62 -14.94 -7.26 -17.86
N ARG A 63 -15.83 -6.28 -17.67
CA ARG A 63 -16.18 -5.28 -18.69
C ARG A 63 -14.97 -4.42 -19.05
N ILE A 64 -14.26 -3.89 -18.04
CA ILE A 64 -13.09 -3.03 -18.25
C ILE A 64 -11.94 -3.85 -18.87
N LYS A 65 -11.71 -5.08 -18.42
CA LYS A 65 -10.70 -5.98 -18.94
C LYS A 65 -10.80 -6.17 -20.47
N LYS A 66 -12.00 -6.17 -21.05
CA LYS A 66 -12.18 -6.33 -22.51
C LYS A 66 -11.47 -5.24 -23.33
N GLN A 67 -11.19 -4.09 -22.74
CA GLN A 67 -10.52 -2.97 -23.38
C GLN A 67 -8.99 -3.03 -23.27
N TYR A 68 -8.43 -3.90 -22.39
CA TYR A 68 -7.00 -3.91 -22.09
C TYR A 68 -6.45 -5.33 -22.00
N THR A 69 -5.56 -5.69 -22.92
CA THR A 69 -4.93 -7.02 -22.99
C THR A 69 -3.96 -7.30 -21.84
N LYS A 70 -3.45 -6.27 -21.20
CA LYS A 70 -2.49 -6.34 -20.08
C LYS A 70 -3.16 -6.66 -18.71
N ILE A 71 -4.50 -6.80 -18.65
CA ILE A 71 -5.24 -7.07 -17.41
C ILE A 71 -5.49 -8.58 -17.27
N ARG A 72 -5.13 -9.11 -16.11
CA ARG A 72 -5.39 -10.49 -15.69
C ARG A 72 -6.30 -10.46 -14.45
N VAL A 73 -7.43 -11.15 -14.50
CA VAL A 73 -8.42 -11.18 -13.42
C VAL A 73 -8.45 -12.55 -12.77
N PHE A 74 -8.49 -12.56 -11.46
CA PHE A 74 -8.65 -13.71 -10.59
C PHE A 74 -9.87 -13.48 -9.70
N HIS A 75 -10.44 -14.55 -9.18
CA HIS A 75 -11.64 -14.49 -8.35
C HIS A 75 -11.60 -15.58 -7.28
N TYR A 76 -12.12 -15.26 -6.10
CA TYR A 76 -12.45 -16.21 -5.05
C TYR A 76 -13.97 -16.30 -4.90
N GLU A 77 -14.48 -17.50 -4.59
CA GLU A 77 -15.92 -17.72 -4.34
C GLU A 77 -16.38 -17.06 -3.01
N GLN A 78 -15.47 -16.86 -2.07
CA GLN A 78 -15.73 -16.30 -0.75
C GLN A 78 -14.69 -15.27 -0.38
N ASN A 79 -15.08 -14.32 0.48
CA ASN A 79 -14.16 -13.30 0.98
C ASN A 79 -13.14 -13.90 1.94
N HIS A 80 -11.86 -13.76 1.62
CA HIS A 80 -10.70 -14.17 2.44
C HIS A 80 -9.94 -12.97 3.01
N GLY A 81 -10.19 -11.76 2.54
CA GLY A 81 -9.52 -10.50 2.92
C GLY A 81 -8.44 -10.07 1.94
N ALA A 82 -8.16 -8.78 1.93
CA ALA A 82 -7.26 -8.14 0.97
C ALA A 82 -5.84 -8.76 0.93
N ALA A 83 -5.33 -9.27 2.07
CA ALA A 83 -4.05 -9.96 2.14
C ALA A 83 -4.02 -11.23 1.27
N TYR A 84 -5.09 -12.02 1.30
CA TYR A 84 -5.22 -13.22 0.45
C TYR A 84 -5.29 -12.84 -1.03
N ALA A 85 -6.13 -11.88 -1.36
CA ALA A 85 -6.30 -11.43 -2.74
C ALA A 85 -5.00 -10.87 -3.33
N ARG A 86 -4.28 -10.01 -2.57
CA ARG A 86 -2.96 -9.50 -2.98
C ARG A 86 -1.92 -10.61 -3.10
N ASN A 87 -1.89 -11.58 -2.18
CA ASN A 87 -0.97 -12.72 -2.25
C ASN A 87 -1.21 -13.60 -3.48
N LEU A 88 -2.47 -13.80 -3.89
CA LEU A 88 -2.77 -14.51 -5.13
C LEU A 88 -2.19 -13.78 -6.33
N CYS A 89 -2.39 -12.45 -6.42
CA CYS A 89 -1.81 -11.63 -7.47
C CYS A 89 -0.28 -11.69 -7.46
N ILE A 90 0.37 -11.54 -6.31
CA ILE A 90 1.83 -11.63 -6.15
C ILE A 90 2.35 -12.99 -6.63
N LYS A 91 1.69 -14.09 -6.26
CA LYS A 91 2.05 -15.45 -6.71
C LYS A 91 1.93 -15.62 -8.23
N LYS A 92 0.96 -14.95 -8.86
CA LYS A 92 0.70 -15.01 -10.30
C LYS A 92 1.46 -13.97 -11.11
N ALA A 93 2.08 -13.00 -10.46
CA ALA A 93 2.87 -11.93 -11.06
C ALA A 93 4.12 -12.49 -11.78
N LYS A 94 4.40 -11.91 -12.95
CA LYS A 94 5.58 -12.25 -13.77
C LYS A 94 6.67 -11.16 -13.68
N GLY A 95 6.31 -9.96 -13.21
CA GLY A 95 7.20 -8.81 -13.16
C GLY A 95 8.38 -8.98 -12.20
N GLN A 96 9.45 -8.30 -12.49
CA GLN A 96 10.61 -8.15 -11.60
C GLN A 96 10.27 -7.24 -10.41
N TYR A 97 9.37 -6.29 -10.63
CA TYR A 97 8.81 -5.42 -9.61
C TYR A 97 7.31 -5.66 -9.43
N ILE A 98 6.86 -5.50 -8.18
CA ILE A 98 5.46 -5.60 -7.80
C ILE A 98 5.01 -4.25 -7.24
N ALA A 99 4.10 -3.56 -7.91
CA ALA A 99 3.51 -2.32 -7.44
C ALA A 99 2.13 -2.58 -6.82
N ILE A 100 1.86 -1.98 -5.67
CA ILE A 100 0.56 -2.08 -5.01
C ILE A 100 -0.37 -0.98 -5.55
N MET A 101 -1.64 -1.31 -5.68
CA MET A 101 -2.70 -0.37 -6.08
C MET A 101 -3.99 -0.71 -5.35
N ASP A 102 -4.62 0.28 -4.74
CA ASP A 102 -5.95 0.14 -4.16
C ASP A 102 -7.02 0.48 -5.22
N ALA A 103 -8.20 -0.12 -5.09
CA ALA A 103 -9.22 -0.14 -6.14
C ALA A 103 -10.03 1.17 -6.26
N ASP A 104 -9.81 2.12 -5.37
CA ASP A 104 -10.52 3.41 -5.26
C ASP A 104 -9.58 4.62 -5.38
N ASP A 105 -8.27 4.38 -5.52
CA ASP A 105 -7.22 5.39 -5.59
C ASP A 105 -6.79 5.70 -7.04
N ILE A 106 -5.89 6.68 -7.22
CA ILE A 106 -5.36 7.07 -8.54
C ILE A 106 -3.83 7.04 -8.54
N SER A 107 -3.25 6.34 -9.52
CA SER A 107 -1.81 6.34 -9.78
C SER A 107 -1.42 7.49 -10.71
N VAL A 108 -0.44 8.30 -10.32
CA VAL A 108 0.07 9.38 -11.19
C VAL A 108 0.78 8.77 -12.41
N LYS A 109 0.62 9.38 -13.58
CA LYS A 109 1.05 8.84 -14.89
C LYS A 109 2.51 8.38 -14.94
N ASN A 110 3.43 9.05 -14.27
CA ASN A 110 4.86 8.73 -14.27
C ASN A 110 5.34 7.96 -13.01
N ARG A 111 4.40 7.40 -12.24
CA ARG A 111 4.74 6.68 -11.00
C ARG A 111 5.65 5.49 -11.27
N LEU A 112 5.27 4.61 -12.18
CA LEU A 112 6.02 3.37 -12.42
C LEU A 112 7.42 3.67 -12.97
N THR A 113 7.56 4.60 -13.91
CA THR A 113 8.86 5.01 -14.45
C THR A 113 9.79 5.53 -13.36
N LYS A 114 9.31 6.44 -12.50
CA LYS A 114 10.14 6.98 -11.41
C LYS A 114 10.54 5.91 -10.40
N GLN A 115 9.63 5.03 -10.02
CA GLN A 115 9.91 3.98 -9.04
C GLN A 115 10.87 2.91 -9.58
N VAL A 116 10.71 2.49 -10.84
CA VAL A 116 11.63 1.55 -11.49
C VAL A 116 13.03 2.16 -11.59
N THR A 117 13.13 3.40 -12.09
CA THR A 117 14.42 4.11 -12.19
C THR A 117 15.12 4.19 -10.84
N TYR A 118 14.40 4.56 -9.80
CA TYR A 118 14.97 4.62 -8.45
C TYR A 118 15.48 3.26 -7.96
N LEU A 119 14.68 2.20 -8.10
CA LEU A 119 15.08 0.86 -7.69
C LEU A 119 16.26 0.32 -8.52
N GLN A 120 16.37 0.64 -9.79
CA GLN A 120 17.52 0.25 -10.61
C GLN A 120 18.82 0.92 -10.15
N GLN A 121 18.75 2.19 -9.71
CA GLN A 121 19.89 2.96 -9.22
C GLN A 121 20.30 2.60 -7.77
N HIS A 122 19.38 2.05 -6.95
CA HIS A 122 19.60 1.78 -5.54
C HIS A 122 19.35 0.29 -5.23
N ARG A 123 20.35 -0.55 -5.49
CA ARG A 123 20.23 -2.01 -5.34
C ARG A 123 20.08 -2.49 -3.90
N ASP A 124 20.51 -1.69 -2.95
CA ASP A 124 20.37 -1.88 -1.51
C ASP A 124 18.93 -1.66 -0.99
N ILE A 125 18.09 -0.98 -1.78
CA ILE A 125 16.70 -0.68 -1.42
C ILE A 125 15.78 -1.81 -1.92
N GLY A 126 15.02 -2.41 -1.00
CA GLY A 126 14.10 -3.50 -1.30
C GLY A 126 12.75 -3.06 -1.88
N PHE A 127 12.32 -1.84 -1.54
CA PHE A 127 11.07 -1.26 -2.05
C PHE A 127 11.09 0.27 -1.97
N VAL A 128 10.26 0.91 -2.76
CA VAL A 128 10.11 2.36 -2.79
C VAL A 128 8.64 2.77 -2.76
N GLY A 129 8.29 3.66 -1.83
CA GLY A 129 7.02 4.38 -1.79
C GLY A 129 7.15 5.79 -2.37
N SER A 130 6.11 6.59 -2.20
CA SER A 130 6.10 8.00 -2.56
C SER A 130 5.24 8.81 -1.60
N ARG A 131 5.29 10.14 -1.72
CA ARG A 131 4.25 10.97 -1.13
C ARG A 131 2.92 10.65 -1.79
N ALA A 132 1.84 10.85 -1.04
CA ALA A 132 0.49 10.75 -1.55
C ALA A 132 -0.32 11.96 -1.10
N GLN A 133 -1.24 12.40 -1.96
CA GLN A 133 -2.18 13.48 -1.68
C GLN A 133 -3.58 12.90 -1.57
N PHE A 134 -4.37 13.43 -0.65
CA PHE A 134 -5.78 13.07 -0.56
C PHE A 134 -6.61 13.79 -1.62
N PHE A 135 -7.75 13.20 -1.94
CA PHE A 135 -8.83 13.84 -2.68
C PHE A 135 -10.17 13.23 -2.27
N GLU A 136 -11.27 13.99 -2.41
CA GLU A 136 -12.62 13.50 -2.12
C GLU A 136 -13.37 13.14 -3.41
N LYS A 137 -13.62 14.11 -4.26
CA LYS A 137 -14.35 13.97 -5.53
C LYS A 137 -13.47 14.17 -6.74
N ARG A 138 -12.53 15.13 -6.66
CA ARG A 138 -11.62 15.50 -7.76
C ARG A 138 -10.22 15.70 -7.22
N ILE A 139 -9.20 15.31 -7.98
CA ILE A 139 -7.82 15.61 -7.65
C ILE A 139 -7.66 17.13 -7.54
N GLY A 140 -7.09 17.57 -6.41
CA GLY A 140 -6.89 18.99 -6.09
C GLY A 140 -7.99 19.61 -5.23
N ASP A 141 -9.01 18.87 -4.80
CA ASP A 141 -10.02 19.34 -3.85
C ASP A 141 -9.63 19.16 -2.37
N ASP A 142 -8.48 18.52 -2.12
CA ASP A 142 -7.89 18.33 -0.80
C ASP A 142 -6.37 18.54 -0.90
N ASP A 143 -5.83 19.44 -0.07
CA ASP A 143 -4.41 19.80 -0.06
C ASP A 143 -3.57 18.96 0.95
N GLU A 144 -4.19 18.00 1.64
CA GLU A 144 -3.47 17.18 2.60
C GLU A 144 -2.55 16.20 1.89
N ILE A 145 -1.25 16.28 2.21
CA ILE A 145 -0.22 15.42 1.64
C ILE A 145 0.43 14.60 2.75
N TYR A 146 0.44 13.27 2.59
CA TYR A 146 1.31 12.40 3.39
C TYR A 146 2.77 12.60 3.00
N ARG A 147 3.56 13.12 3.95
CA ARG A 147 5.00 13.34 3.81
C ARG A 147 5.72 12.50 4.86
N TYR A 148 6.52 11.57 4.39
CA TYR A 148 7.36 10.73 5.23
C TYR A 148 8.85 10.99 4.97
N CYS A 149 9.70 10.57 5.91
CA CYS A 149 11.14 10.53 5.72
C CYS A 149 11.50 9.79 4.43
N GLN A 150 12.48 10.29 3.67
CA GLN A 150 12.89 9.67 2.39
C GLN A 150 13.54 8.30 2.60
N LYS A 151 14.30 8.11 3.67
CA LYS A 151 14.96 6.85 4.04
C LYS A 151 14.60 6.47 5.47
N PRO A 152 13.38 5.95 5.73
CA PRO A 152 12.98 5.54 7.06
C PRO A 152 13.84 4.40 7.59
N GLU A 153 14.19 4.48 8.87
CA GLU A 153 14.84 3.43 9.63
C GLU A 153 13.84 2.67 10.50
N GLY A 154 14.29 1.59 11.16
CA GLY A 154 13.43 0.78 12.04
C GLY A 154 12.72 1.60 13.12
N LYS A 155 13.38 2.62 13.70
CA LYS A 155 12.79 3.52 14.72
C LYS A 155 11.61 4.36 14.23
N ASP A 156 11.55 4.66 12.91
CA ASP A 156 10.47 5.47 12.35
C ASP A 156 9.14 4.72 12.34
N PHE A 157 9.17 3.38 12.47
CA PHE A 157 7.98 2.55 12.65
C PHE A 157 7.37 2.63 14.06
N LEU A 158 8.05 3.19 15.04
CA LEU A 158 7.52 3.27 16.40
C LEU A 158 6.19 4.04 16.44
N LEU A 159 6.14 5.20 15.84
CA LEU A 159 4.94 6.04 15.86
C LEU A 159 3.84 5.57 14.93
N ASN A 160 4.17 5.42 13.65
CA ASN A 160 3.25 5.07 12.57
C ASN A 160 3.98 4.28 11.49
N LEU A 161 3.23 3.75 10.53
CA LEU A 161 3.81 3.23 9.31
C LEU A 161 4.43 4.39 8.50
N PRO A 162 5.77 4.40 8.27
CA PRO A 162 6.44 5.54 7.62
C PRO A 162 6.39 5.46 6.07
N PHE A 163 5.37 4.82 5.52
CA PHE A 163 5.10 4.66 4.10
C PHE A 163 3.62 4.71 3.81
N VAL A 164 3.25 5.25 2.65
CA VAL A 164 1.93 5.01 2.06
C VAL A 164 2.00 3.67 1.35
N HIS A 165 1.51 2.61 2.01
CA HIS A 165 1.63 1.25 1.51
C HIS A 165 1.10 1.07 0.07
N ALA A 166 -0.05 1.66 -0.27
CA ALA A 166 -0.65 1.59 -1.60
C ALA A 166 0.22 2.26 -2.69
N SER A 167 1.13 3.18 -2.31
CA SER A 167 2.09 3.78 -3.24
C SER A 167 3.35 2.94 -3.46
N CYS A 168 3.54 1.82 -2.72
CA CYS A 168 4.80 1.09 -2.75
C CYS A 168 4.97 0.21 -3.98
N MET A 169 6.21 0.15 -4.46
CA MET A 169 6.73 -0.82 -5.43
C MET A 169 7.86 -1.62 -4.79
N PHE A 170 7.79 -2.93 -4.88
CA PHE A 170 8.70 -3.88 -4.25
C PHE A 170 9.51 -4.64 -5.30
N ARG A 171 10.74 -5.02 -4.98
CA ARG A 171 11.39 -6.11 -5.69
C ARG A 171 10.64 -7.40 -5.43
N ARG A 172 10.34 -8.18 -6.48
CA ARG A 172 9.61 -9.45 -6.31
C ARG A 172 10.33 -10.42 -5.37
N GLU A 173 11.66 -10.46 -5.41
CA GLU A 173 12.48 -11.29 -4.53
C GLU A 173 12.28 -10.96 -3.05
N VAL A 174 12.16 -9.67 -2.70
CA VAL A 174 11.93 -9.20 -1.32
C VAL A 174 10.58 -9.68 -0.80
N LEU A 175 9.52 -9.58 -1.62
CA LEU A 175 8.22 -10.13 -1.25
C LEU A 175 8.24 -11.66 -1.15
N GLY A 176 9.01 -12.33 -2.00
CA GLY A 176 9.23 -13.79 -1.94
C GLY A 176 9.89 -14.21 -0.63
N MET A 177 10.93 -13.50 -0.19
CA MET A 177 11.67 -13.76 1.05
C MET A 177 10.76 -13.65 2.28
N VAL A 178 9.93 -12.62 2.37
CA VAL A 178 8.98 -12.44 3.48
C VAL A 178 7.67 -13.21 3.29
N LYS A 179 7.52 -13.97 2.19
CA LYS A 179 6.32 -14.75 1.84
C LYS A 179 5.05 -13.89 1.70
N GLY A 180 5.20 -12.66 1.21
CA GLY A 180 4.09 -11.72 1.01
C GLY A 180 3.40 -11.29 2.31
N TYR A 181 2.09 -11.03 2.22
CA TYR A 181 1.27 -10.61 3.36
C TYR A 181 0.97 -11.78 4.29
N SER A 182 0.99 -11.53 5.60
CA SER A 182 0.52 -12.50 6.59
C SER A 182 -1.01 -12.59 6.56
N VAL A 183 -1.52 -13.82 6.44
CA VAL A 183 -2.96 -14.12 6.44
C VAL A 183 -3.47 -14.62 7.80
N ARG A 184 -2.67 -14.48 8.85
CA ARG A 184 -3.06 -14.86 10.22
C ARG A 184 -4.21 -13.97 10.71
N LYS A 185 -5.15 -14.54 11.47
CA LYS A 185 -6.30 -13.80 12.04
C LYS A 185 -5.88 -12.57 12.85
N ASN A 186 -4.77 -12.64 13.57
CA ASN A 186 -4.23 -11.52 14.36
C ASN A 186 -3.38 -10.53 13.55
N ARG A 187 -3.43 -10.59 12.23
CA ARG A 187 -2.80 -9.62 11.31
C ARG A 187 -3.82 -8.85 10.46
N ILE A 188 -5.11 -9.15 10.61
CA ILE A 188 -6.18 -8.43 9.90
C ILE A 188 -6.16 -6.94 10.28
N ARG A 189 -6.16 -6.06 9.28
CA ARG A 189 -6.08 -4.59 9.40
C ARG A 189 -4.73 -4.04 9.85
N VAL A 190 -3.69 -4.88 9.84
CA VAL A 190 -2.29 -4.52 10.10
C VAL A 190 -1.34 -5.30 9.18
N GLU A 191 -1.87 -5.96 8.16
CA GLU A 191 -1.14 -6.80 7.21
C GLU A 191 -0.07 -6.08 6.43
N ASP A 192 -0.30 -4.81 6.11
CA ASP A 192 0.62 -3.89 5.46
C ASP A 192 1.79 -3.54 6.38
N TYR A 193 1.49 -3.15 7.60
CA TYR A 193 2.48 -2.80 8.60
C TYR A 193 3.35 -4.02 8.97
N ASP A 194 2.72 -5.18 9.20
CA ASP A 194 3.41 -6.46 9.47
C ASP A 194 4.37 -6.82 8.33
N MET A 195 3.93 -6.70 7.08
CA MET A 195 4.76 -7.03 5.92
C MET A 195 6.00 -6.13 5.84
N LEU A 196 5.85 -4.81 5.98
CA LEU A 196 6.96 -3.87 5.91
C LEU A 196 7.94 -4.07 7.07
N LEU A 197 7.46 -4.36 8.29
CA LEU A 197 8.34 -4.69 9.42
C LEU A 197 9.14 -5.98 9.16
N ARG A 198 8.51 -7.04 8.60
CA ARG A 198 9.23 -8.27 8.23
C ARG A 198 10.29 -8.04 7.14
N ILE A 199 10.07 -7.11 6.23
CA ILE A 199 11.10 -6.70 5.26
C ILE A 199 12.29 -6.07 5.99
N TYR A 200 12.04 -5.18 6.97
CA TYR A 200 13.10 -4.59 7.78
C TYR A 200 13.81 -5.62 8.68
N GLU A 201 13.08 -6.57 9.25
CA GLU A 201 13.65 -7.71 10.00
C GLU A 201 14.58 -8.56 9.14
N SER A 202 14.31 -8.69 7.83
CA SER A 202 15.15 -9.45 6.89
C SER A 202 16.39 -8.66 6.39
N GLY A 203 16.62 -7.44 6.90
CA GLY A 203 17.77 -6.60 6.56
C GLY A 203 17.55 -5.64 5.39
N TYR A 204 16.47 -5.76 4.63
CA TYR A 204 16.16 -4.80 3.57
C TYR A 204 15.63 -3.48 4.14
N ARG A 205 15.75 -2.43 3.32
CA ARG A 205 15.26 -1.08 3.63
C ARG A 205 14.32 -0.60 2.54
N GLY A 206 13.45 0.34 2.90
CA GLY A 206 12.60 1.06 1.98
C GLY A 206 13.04 2.51 1.83
N ALA A 207 12.56 3.16 0.75
CA ALA A 207 12.70 4.59 0.54
C ALA A 207 11.37 5.21 0.13
N ASN A 208 11.20 6.53 0.31
CA ASN A 208 10.08 7.30 -0.21
C ASN A 208 10.59 8.36 -1.19
N LEU A 209 10.04 8.38 -2.40
CA LEU A 209 10.27 9.46 -3.33
C LEU A 209 9.62 10.75 -2.84
N PRO A 210 10.26 11.91 -3.07
CA PRO A 210 9.72 13.20 -2.64
C PRO A 210 8.54 13.69 -3.47
N ASP A 211 8.26 13.03 -4.58
CA ASP A 211 7.15 13.36 -5.47
C ASP A 211 5.81 12.82 -4.95
N VAL A 212 4.71 13.52 -5.24
CA VAL A 212 3.36 12.97 -5.12
C VAL A 212 3.11 12.10 -6.35
N LEU A 213 3.13 10.77 -6.17
CA LEU A 213 2.91 9.81 -7.25
C LEU A 213 1.63 8.98 -7.05
N TYR A 214 0.88 9.29 -6.02
CA TYR A 214 -0.31 8.55 -5.63
C TYR A 214 -1.37 9.48 -5.05
N TYR A 215 -2.63 9.31 -5.44
CA TYR A 215 -3.76 10.02 -4.90
C TYR A 215 -4.67 9.06 -4.16
N ILE A 216 -4.95 9.35 -2.88
CA ILE A 216 -5.77 8.55 -2.00
C ILE A 216 -7.18 9.14 -1.95
N ARG A 217 -8.18 8.34 -2.30
CA ARG A 217 -9.57 8.75 -2.14
C ARG A 217 -9.96 8.74 -0.66
N ARG A 218 -10.46 9.85 -0.16
CA ARG A 218 -10.87 9.98 1.24
C ARG A 218 -12.23 9.30 1.46
N ASP A 219 -12.24 8.20 2.18
CA ASP A 219 -13.46 7.57 2.67
C ASP A 219 -13.64 7.84 4.17
N LEU A 220 -14.47 8.84 4.50
CA LEU A 220 -14.76 9.21 5.88
C LEU A 220 -15.49 8.09 6.67
N ALA A 221 -16.13 7.13 5.97
CA ALA A 221 -16.85 6.02 6.61
C ALA A 221 -15.90 4.93 7.13
N GLN A 222 -14.72 4.75 6.55
CA GLN A 222 -13.77 3.71 6.95
C GLN A 222 -13.20 3.93 8.36
N TYR A 223 -13.02 5.18 8.78
CA TYR A 223 -12.46 5.51 10.10
C TYR A 223 -13.37 5.08 11.27
N ARG A 224 -14.68 5.02 11.07
CA ARG A 224 -15.68 4.70 12.11
C ARG A 224 -15.82 3.20 12.40
N ARG A 225 -15.27 2.29 11.58
CA ARG A 225 -15.55 0.85 11.63
C ARG A 225 -14.49 -0.01 12.31
N ARG A 226 -13.45 0.57 12.90
CA ARG A 226 -12.34 -0.21 13.46
C ARG A 226 -12.73 -0.83 14.81
N LYS A 227 -13.07 -2.14 14.83
CA LYS A 227 -13.36 -2.89 16.07
C LYS A 227 -12.14 -2.91 16.99
N TYR A 228 -12.35 -2.84 18.33
CA TYR A 228 -11.28 -2.81 19.34
C TYR A 228 -10.28 -3.97 19.21
N ARG A 229 -10.75 -5.18 18.85
CA ARG A 229 -9.89 -6.36 18.63
C ARG A 229 -8.72 -6.08 17.66
N TYR A 230 -8.89 -5.19 16.68
CA TYR A 230 -7.81 -4.86 15.74
C TYR A 230 -6.73 -3.98 16.38
N ARG A 231 -7.07 -3.24 17.44
CA ARG A 231 -6.09 -2.52 18.26
C ARG A 231 -5.20 -3.49 19.03
N PHE A 232 -5.80 -4.57 19.54
CA PHE A 232 -5.04 -5.64 20.19
C PHE A 232 -4.10 -6.34 19.19
N TYR A 233 -4.56 -6.65 17.99
CA TYR A 233 -3.71 -7.22 16.94
C TYR A 233 -2.55 -6.29 16.57
N GLU A 234 -2.80 -4.99 16.46
CA GLU A 234 -1.77 -3.97 16.20
C GLU A 234 -0.73 -3.93 17.32
N ALA A 235 -1.17 -3.93 18.58
CA ALA A 235 -0.28 -3.93 19.74
C ALA A 235 0.59 -5.18 19.78
N GLN A 236 0.00 -6.37 19.59
CA GLN A 236 0.73 -7.63 19.56
C GLN A 236 1.76 -7.66 18.42
N MET A 237 1.35 -7.28 17.22
CA MET A 237 2.22 -7.24 16.04
C MET A 237 3.41 -6.29 16.27
N LYS A 238 3.15 -5.07 16.76
CA LYS A 238 4.20 -4.10 17.07
C LYS A 238 5.17 -4.63 18.12
N PHE A 239 4.66 -5.23 19.20
CA PHE A 239 5.51 -5.78 20.24
C PHE A 239 6.45 -6.89 19.72
N GLU A 240 5.92 -7.83 18.91
CA GLU A 240 6.69 -8.90 18.31
C GLU A 240 7.79 -8.34 17.37
N ALA A 241 7.42 -7.42 16.49
CA ALA A 241 8.34 -6.85 15.50
C ALA A 241 9.39 -5.92 16.13
N PHE A 242 9.00 -5.05 17.07
CA PHE A 242 9.94 -4.14 17.72
C PHE A 242 10.99 -4.89 18.55
N ARG A 243 10.59 -6.02 19.17
CA ARG A 243 11.56 -6.89 19.85
C ARG A 243 12.58 -7.47 18.87
N LYS A 244 12.16 -7.94 17.70
CA LYS A 244 13.06 -8.51 16.69
C LYS A 244 13.97 -7.47 16.04
N LEU A 245 13.47 -6.24 15.91
CA LEU A 245 14.24 -5.12 15.37
C LEU A 245 15.19 -4.47 16.40
N GLY A 246 15.23 -4.99 17.64
CA GLY A 246 16.09 -4.43 18.70
C GLY A 246 15.63 -3.06 19.21
N LEU A 247 14.35 -2.72 19.06
CA LEU A 247 13.78 -1.43 19.48
C LEU A 247 13.20 -1.45 20.90
N MET A 248 13.54 -2.47 21.70
CA MET A 248 13.12 -2.54 23.10
C MET A 248 14.22 -1.96 24.02
N PRO A 249 13.86 -1.35 25.19
CA PRO A 249 12.53 -1.30 25.79
C PRO A 249 11.63 -0.14 25.28
N GLU A 250 12.17 0.84 24.55
CA GLU A 250 11.44 2.04 24.10
C GLU A 250 10.15 1.67 23.31
N GLY A 251 10.24 0.65 22.45
CA GLY A 251 9.13 0.16 21.63
C GLY A 251 7.89 -0.30 22.40
N ILE A 252 8.01 -0.61 23.71
CA ILE A 252 6.87 -1.06 24.54
C ILE A 252 5.76 -0.01 24.56
N ILE A 253 6.11 1.26 24.80
CA ILE A 253 5.14 2.37 24.91
C ILE A 253 4.39 2.51 23.58
N TYR A 254 5.10 2.43 22.45
CA TYR A 254 4.51 2.55 21.12
C TYR A 254 3.69 1.32 20.72
N ALA A 255 4.07 0.13 21.19
CA ALA A 255 3.29 -1.08 20.97
C ALA A 255 1.96 -1.05 21.75
N LEU A 256 1.93 -0.46 22.97
CA LEU A 256 0.72 -0.33 23.77
C LEU A 256 -0.18 0.85 23.35
N LYS A 257 0.36 1.85 22.65
CA LYS A 257 -0.38 3.04 22.18
C LYS A 257 -1.72 2.72 21.48
N PRO A 258 -1.85 1.71 20.60
CA PRO A 258 -3.13 1.37 19.98
C PRO A 258 -4.22 1.01 20.97
N LEU A 259 -3.87 0.33 22.07
CA LEU A 259 -4.83 -0.08 23.11
C LEU A 259 -5.40 1.14 23.82
N VAL A 260 -4.53 2.11 24.20
CA VAL A 260 -4.96 3.35 24.85
C VAL A 260 -5.84 4.18 23.92
N ILE A 261 -5.41 4.37 22.65
CA ILE A 261 -6.19 5.12 21.65
C ILE A 261 -7.54 4.45 21.39
N GLY A 262 -7.60 3.11 21.42
CA GLY A 262 -8.84 2.36 21.24
C GLY A 262 -9.89 2.58 22.32
N LEU A 263 -9.50 3.06 23.50
CA LEU A 263 -10.41 3.39 24.61
C LEU A 263 -10.94 4.84 24.53
N VAL A 264 -10.31 5.68 23.72
CA VAL A 264 -10.74 7.08 23.59
C VAL A 264 -11.94 7.15 22.64
N PRO A 265 -13.05 7.79 23.05
CA PRO A 265 -14.22 7.97 22.19
C PRO A 265 -13.86 8.64 20.85
N PRO A 266 -14.44 8.20 19.71
CA PRO A 266 -14.13 8.76 18.40
C PRO A 266 -14.25 10.28 18.31
N ARG A 267 -15.27 10.86 18.96
CA ARG A 267 -15.50 12.32 19.00
C ARG A 267 -14.30 13.09 19.59
N ILE A 268 -13.68 12.55 20.65
CA ILE A 268 -12.49 13.17 21.27
C ILE A 268 -11.28 13.05 20.35
N LEU A 269 -11.10 11.89 19.71
CA LEU A 269 -10.01 11.69 18.75
C LEU A 269 -10.13 12.64 17.54
N ASP A 270 -11.34 12.84 17.03
CA ASP A 270 -11.58 13.75 15.90
C ASP A 270 -11.29 15.21 16.31
N SER A 271 -11.72 15.63 17.50
CA SER A 271 -11.40 16.96 18.02
C SER A 271 -9.89 17.18 18.20
N LEU A 272 -9.18 16.20 18.76
CA LEU A 272 -7.73 16.27 18.92
C LEU A 272 -6.98 16.31 17.57
N ARG A 273 -7.46 15.57 16.57
CA ARG A 273 -6.93 15.62 15.21
C ARG A 273 -7.13 17.00 14.59
N GLN A 274 -8.33 17.57 14.67
CA GLN A 274 -8.60 18.91 14.16
C GLN A 274 -7.69 19.96 14.80
N ILE A 275 -7.49 19.91 16.12
CA ILE A 275 -6.57 20.82 16.83
C ILE A 275 -5.12 20.65 16.33
N TYR A 276 -4.68 19.40 16.13
CA TYR A 276 -3.34 19.10 15.64
C TYR A 276 -3.12 19.63 14.21
N TYR A 277 -4.08 19.38 13.30
CA TYR A 277 -3.99 19.85 11.90
C TYR A 277 -4.09 21.37 11.80
N ASN A 278 -4.99 22.01 12.56
CA ASN A 278 -5.11 23.48 12.59
C ASN A 278 -3.86 24.18 13.14
N ARG A 279 -3.09 23.53 14.01
CA ARG A 279 -1.77 24.05 14.45
C ARG A 279 -0.69 23.90 13.38
N LYS A 280 -0.73 22.83 12.60
CA LYS A 280 0.26 22.56 11.54
C LYS A 280 0.04 23.41 10.28
N SER A 281 -1.18 23.87 10.01
CA SER A 281 -1.49 24.79 8.90
C SER A 281 -1.14 26.24 9.19
N LYS A 282 -0.84 26.57 10.46
CA LYS A 282 -0.44 27.92 10.90
C LYS A 282 1.07 28.06 11.18
N ALA A 283 1.84 26.99 11.05
CA ALA A 283 3.30 26.94 11.16
C ALA A 283 3.92 26.59 9.80
#